data_abd2bc02ae1e323e7a2f1b54b45e08e4
#
_entry.id   abd2bc02ae1e323e7a2f1b54b45e08e4
#
_cell.length_a   1.000
_cell.length_b   1.000
_cell.length_c   1.000
_cell.angle_alpha   90.00
_cell.angle_beta   90.00
_cell.angle_gamma   90.00
#
_symmetry.space_group_name_H-M   'P 1'
#
loop_
_entity.id
_entity.type
_entity.pdbx_description
1 polymer ?
#
loop_
_entity_poly.entity_id
_entity_poly.type
_entity_poly.pdbx_seq_one_letter_code
_entity_poly.pdbx_strand_id
1 'polypeptide(L)'
;MKIMEKGPVMLMILDGFGINEKTDGNAVKLAKTPNIDKLMKKYPNTIMYTSGLKVGLPDGQMGNSEVGHTNIGAGRIVYQELTKITKSIEDGDFFAIPEFIEAIENCKKHNSKLHILGLLSDGGVHSHIRHLYGLLEMAKRRDFEDVYVHCFLDGRDTPPASAEGYITQLEEKMKEKKVGKIASLSLIHISEPTRLDVIS
;
A
#
# COMPACT_ATOMS: atom_id res chain seq x y z
N MET A 1 19.08 17.51 -38.21
CA MET A 1 18.13 17.56 -37.11
C MET A 1 17.28 18.80 -37.29
N LYS A 2 16.00 18.68 -37.73
CA LYS A 2 15.13 19.85 -37.84
C LYS A 2 14.83 20.36 -36.42
N ILE A 3 15.24 21.58 -36.12
CA ILE A 3 14.82 22.28 -34.90
C ILE A 3 13.31 22.43 -35.02
N MET A 4 12.56 21.74 -34.18
CA MET A 4 11.11 21.92 -34.07
C MET A 4 10.87 23.36 -33.61
N GLU A 5 10.10 24.13 -34.38
CA GLU A 5 9.60 25.43 -33.90
C GLU A 5 8.91 25.24 -32.56
N LYS A 6 9.23 26.11 -31.59
CA LYS A 6 8.62 26.09 -30.26
C LYS A 6 7.14 26.46 -30.38
N GLY A 7 6.28 25.47 -30.57
CA GLY A 7 4.83 25.61 -30.53
C GLY A 7 4.25 25.18 -29.16
N PRO A 8 3.00 25.50 -28.88
CA PRO A 8 2.33 25.02 -27.68
C PRO A 8 2.15 23.51 -27.71
N VAL A 9 2.37 22.86 -26.56
CA VAL A 9 2.08 21.42 -26.36
C VAL A 9 0.86 21.30 -25.49
N MET A 10 -0.12 20.51 -25.94
CA MET A 10 -1.34 20.23 -25.20
C MET A 10 -1.35 18.76 -24.76
N LEU A 11 -1.51 18.52 -23.47
CA LEU A 11 -1.84 17.20 -22.92
C LEU A 11 -3.34 17.15 -22.65
N MET A 12 -4.07 16.27 -23.34
CA MET A 12 -5.49 16.05 -23.14
C MET A 12 -5.70 14.71 -22.43
N ILE A 13 -6.25 14.74 -21.22
CA ILE A 13 -6.55 13.55 -20.42
C ILE A 13 -8.06 13.31 -20.47
N LEU A 14 -8.45 12.16 -21.01
CA LEU A 14 -9.85 11.70 -21.03
C LEU A 14 -10.02 10.70 -19.86
N ASP A 15 -10.21 11.23 -18.66
CA ASP A 15 -10.36 10.43 -17.46
C ASP A 15 -11.58 9.53 -17.54
N GLY A 16 -11.43 8.25 -17.17
CA GLY A 16 -12.47 7.24 -17.33
C GLY A 16 -12.68 6.70 -18.74
N PHE A 17 -11.96 7.18 -19.75
CA PHE A 17 -12.03 6.67 -21.13
C PHE A 17 -11.16 5.41 -21.30
N GLY A 18 -11.68 4.26 -20.80
CA GLY A 18 -10.97 2.98 -20.82
C GLY A 18 -11.19 2.18 -22.10
N ILE A 19 -10.31 1.21 -22.36
CA ILE A 19 -10.41 0.27 -23.47
C ILE A 19 -11.07 -1.02 -22.96
N ASN A 20 -12.21 -1.38 -23.56
CA ASN A 20 -12.91 -2.63 -23.31
C ASN A 20 -13.60 -3.08 -24.61
N GLU A 21 -13.44 -4.34 -24.98
CA GLU A 21 -14.04 -4.89 -26.20
C GLU A 21 -15.54 -5.20 -26.05
N LYS A 22 -16.03 -5.36 -24.82
CA LYS A 22 -17.47 -5.57 -24.58
C LYS A 22 -18.25 -4.31 -24.92
N THR A 23 -19.42 -4.46 -25.53
CA THR A 23 -20.33 -3.38 -25.89
C THR A 23 -21.39 -3.12 -24.82
N ASP A 24 -21.77 -4.15 -24.07
CA ASP A 24 -22.78 -4.04 -23.01
C ASP A 24 -22.27 -3.13 -21.88
N GLY A 25 -23.07 -2.09 -21.57
CA GLY A 25 -22.72 -1.07 -20.58
C GLY A 25 -21.51 -0.18 -20.93
N ASN A 26 -20.99 -0.25 -22.17
CA ASN A 26 -19.79 0.46 -22.59
C ASN A 26 -20.12 1.69 -23.45
N ALA A 27 -20.30 2.83 -22.80
CA ALA A 27 -20.61 4.08 -23.48
C ALA A 27 -19.50 4.52 -24.47
N VAL A 28 -18.23 4.25 -24.15
CA VAL A 28 -17.09 4.58 -25.01
C VAL A 28 -17.16 3.81 -26.33
N LYS A 29 -17.46 2.50 -26.26
CA LYS A 29 -17.54 1.62 -27.44
C LYS A 29 -18.78 1.92 -28.30
N LEU A 30 -19.87 2.37 -27.67
CA LEU A 30 -21.16 2.68 -28.35
C LEU A 30 -21.19 4.10 -28.90
N ALA A 31 -20.36 5.00 -28.42
CA ALA A 31 -20.32 6.38 -28.88
C ALA A 31 -19.80 6.51 -30.32
N LYS A 32 -20.27 7.50 -31.03
CA LYS A 32 -19.70 7.88 -32.34
C LYS A 32 -18.54 8.82 -32.14
N THR A 33 -17.30 8.29 -32.26
CA THR A 33 -16.06 9.01 -31.99
C THR A 33 -15.16 9.17 -33.24
N PRO A 34 -15.66 9.70 -34.36
CA PRO A 34 -14.95 9.68 -35.66
C PRO A 34 -13.58 10.40 -35.62
N ASN A 35 -13.44 11.43 -34.80
CA ASN A 35 -12.16 12.15 -34.66
C ASN A 35 -11.14 11.36 -33.84
N ILE A 36 -11.55 10.75 -32.71
CA ILE A 36 -10.68 9.89 -31.90
C ILE A 36 -10.26 8.66 -32.70
N ASP A 37 -11.20 8.02 -33.40
CA ASP A 37 -10.93 6.86 -34.26
C ASP A 37 -9.92 7.17 -35.35
N LYS A 38 -10.03 8.37 -35.96
CA LYS A 38 -9.08 8.85 -36.97
C LYS A 38 -7.69 9.11 -36.37
N LEU A 39 -7.62 9.70 -35.17
CA LEU A 39 -6.35 9.94 -34.46
C LEU A 39 -5.67 8.63 -34.11
N MET A 40 -6.41 7.67 -33.54
CA MET A 40 -5.88 6.34 -33.18
C MET A 40 -5.36 5.55 -34.38
N LYS A 41 -5.97 5.71 -35.57
CA LYS A 41 -5.50 5.07 -36.80
C LYS A 41 -4.29 5.75 -37.43
N LYS A 42 -4.19 7.08 -37.29
CA LYS A 42 -3.21 7.89 -38.05
C LYS A 42 -1.89 8.07 -37.29
N TYR A 43 -1.94 8.15 -35.96
CA TYR A 43 -0.78 8.50 -35.15
C TYR A 43 -0.31 7.33 -34.28
N PRO A 44 0.98 7.30 -33.89
CA PRO A 44 1.47 6.31 -32.95
C PRO A 44 0.67 6.34 -31.65
N ASN A 45 0.31 5.17 -31.15
CA ASN A 45 -0.41 5.01 -29.88
C ASN A 45 0.09 3.79 -29.11
N THR A 46 -0.18 3.76 -27.82
CA THR A 46 0.16 2.65 -26.94
C THR A 46 -0.91 2.48 -25.85
N ILE A 47 -0.95 1.31 -25.26
CA ILE A 47 -1.87 0.99 -24.15
C ILE A 47 -1.12 1.21 -22.84
N MET A 48 -1.77 1.90 -21.91
CA MET A 48 -1.28 2.08 -20.54
C MET A 48 -2.17 1.35 -19.56
N TYR A 49 -1.56 0.82 -18.51
CA TYR A 49 -2.28 0.27 -17.38
C TYR A 49 -2.69 1.39 -16.41
N THR A 50 -3.87 1.23 -15.79
CA THR A 50 -4.45 2.22 -14.88
C THR A 50 -4.74 1.66 -13.49
N SER A 51 -4.26 0.45 -13.19
CA SER A 51 -4.52 -0.24 -11.92
C SER A 51 -3.31 -1.06 -11.43
N GLY A 52 -3.34 -1.44 -10.18
CA GLY A 52 -2.36 -2.33 -9.54
C GLY A 52 -0.93 -1.79 -9.55
N LEU A 53 0.04 -2.68 -9.52
CA LEU A 53 1.46 -2.34 -9.42
C LEU A 53 1.98 -1.45 -10.55
N LYS A 54 1.33 -1.50 -11.72
CA LYS A 54 1.70 -0.66 -12.88
C LYS A 54 1.46 0.84 -12.66
N VAL A 55 0.71 1.19 -11.64
CA VAL A 55 0.46 2.58 -11.22
C VAL A 55 0.85 2.84 -9.76
N GLY A 56 1.53 1.90 -9.12
CA GLY A 56 2.03 2.06 -7.75
C GLY A 56 1.03 1.68 -6.65
N LEU A 57 -0.06 1.00 -7.01
CA LEU A 57 -1.06 0.45 -6.08
C LEU A 57 -0.82 -1.04 -5.80
N PRO A 58 -1.38 -1.61 -4.72
CA PRO A 58 -1.41 -3.05 -4.54
C PRO A 58 -1.99 -3.78 -5.75
N ASP A 59 -1.55 -5.03 -5.97
CA ASP A 59 -2.05 -5.84 -7.07
C ASP A 59 -3.56 -6.06 -6.94
N GLY A 60 -4.27 -5.99 -8.07
CA GLY A 60 -5.74 -6.09 -8.10
C GLY A 60 -6.51 -4.83 -7.68
N GLN A 61 -5.85 -3.82 -7.12
CA GLN A 61 -6.51 -2.58 -6.74
C GLN A 61 -6.76 -1.70 -7.96
N MET A 62 -8.02 -1.23 -8.10
CA MET A 62 -8.41 -0.30 -9.15
C MET A 62 -7.73 1.06 -8.95
N GLY A 63 -7.25 1.64 -10.04
CA GLY A 63 -6.68 2.99 -10.03
C GLY A 63 -7.72 4.08 -9.80
N ASN A 64 -7.20 5.28 -9.56
CA ASN A 64 -8.00 6.50 -9.42
C ASN A 64 -7.28 7.67 -10.09
N SER A 65 -7.99 8.81 -10.19
CA SER A 65 -7.49 10.01 -10.86
C SER A 65 -6.24 10.57 -10.19
N GLU A 66 -6.18 10.59 -8.86
CA GLU A 66 -5.03 11.11 -8.10
C GLU A 66 -3.76 10.34 -8.44
N VAL A 67 -3.80 9.02 -8.35
CA VAL A 67 -2.66 8.15 -8.67
C VAL A 67 -2.25 8.27 -10.13
N GLY A 68 -3.21 8.31 -11.06
CA GLY A 68 -2.95 8.45 -12.49
C GLY A 68 -2.26 9.77 -12.83
N HIS A 69 -2.79 10.88 -12.33
CA HIS A 69 -2.20 12.21 -12.56
C HIS A 69 -0.83 12.36 -11.90
N THR A 70 -0.64 11.78 -10.71
CA THR A 70 0.67 11.76 -10.03
C THR A 70 1.73 11.05 -10.89
N ASN A 71 1.40 9.89 -11.45
CA ASN A 71 2.31 9.14 -12.31
C ASN A 71 2.64 9.90 -13.62
N ILE A 72 1.62 10.53 -14.24
CA ILE A 72 1.81 11.36 -15.44
C ILE A 72 2.73 12.53 -15.11
N GLY A 73 2.48 13.25 -14.02
CA GLY A 73 3.30 14.40 -13.62
C GLY A 73 4.72 14.03 -13.24
N ALA A 74 4.93 12.88 -12.60
CA ALA A 74 6.24 12.39 -12.22
C ALA A 74 7.02 11.75 -13.38
N GLY A 75 6.35 11.36 -14.46
CA GLY A 75 6.95 10.63 -15.59
C GLY A 75 7.47 9.24 -15.22
N ARG A 76 7.00 8.67 -14.12
CA ARG A 76 7.37 7.35 -13.59
C ARG A 76 6.29 6.80 -12.68
N ILE A 77 6.38 5.51 -12.37
CA ILE A 77 5.50 4.91 -11.35
C ILE A 77 5.87 5.49 -9.97
N VAL A 78 4.88 6.06 -9.28
CA VAL A 78 4.98 6.52 -7.89
C VAL A 78 4.25 5.51 -7.02
N TYR A 79 5.00 4.69 -6.28
CA TYR A 79 4.41 3.72 -5.37
C TYR A 79 3.73 4.42 -4.19
N GLN A 80 2.47 4.05 -3.92
CA GLN A 80 1.76 4.45 -2.71
C GLN A 80 2.41 3.81 -1.49
N GLU A 81 2.27 4.42 -0.31
CA GLU A 81 3.04 4.02 0.88
C GLU A 81 2.90 2.53 1.23
N LEU A 82 1.69 1.97 1.17
CA LEU A 82 1.46 0.54 1.40
C LEU A 82 2.29 -0.33 0.45
N THR A 83 2.22 -0.03 -0.84
CA THR A 83 2.95 -0.77 -1.89
C THR A 83 4.45 -0.57 -1.77
N LYS A 84 4.88 0.65 -1.45
CA LYS A 84 6.30 1.01 -1.26
C LYS A 84 6.93 0.22 -0.12
N ILE A 85 6.25 0.15 1.05
CA ILE A 85 6.73 -0.60 2.20
C ILE A 85 6.77 -2.10 1.88
N THR A 86 5.68 -2.63 1.31
CA THR A 86 5.61 -4.04 0.90
C THR A 86 6.77 -4.40 -0.03
N LYS A 87 6.97 -3.59 -1.07
CA LYS A 87 8.06 -3.79 -2.02
C LYS A 87 9.44 -3.70 -1.38
N SER A 88 9.65 -2.75 -0.48
CA SER A 88 10.91 -2.61 0.25
C SER A 88 11.23 -3.85 1.10
N ILE A 89 10.20 -4.49 1.69
CA ILE A 89 10.37 -5.75 2.41
C ILE A 89 10.74 -6.89 1.45
N GLU A 90 10.08 -6.98 0.30
CA GLU A 90 10.32 -8.00 -0.73
C GLU A 90 11.72 -7.88 -1.36
N ASP A 91 12.13 -6.65 -1.69
CA ASP A 91 13.45 -6.35 -2.29
C ASP A 91 14.58 -6.44 -1.24
N GLY A 92 14.27 -6.37 0.05
CA GLY A 92 15.23 -6.43 1.15
C GLY A 92 15.73 -5.09 1.68
N ASP A 93 15.43 -3.99 1.00
CA ASP A 93 15.84 -2.63 1.39
C ASP A 93 15.31 -2.22 2.76
N PHE A 94 14.13 -2.72 3.13
CA PHE A 94 13.53 -2.51 4.44
C PHE A 94 14.47 -2.87 5.59
N PHE A 95 15.25 -3.93 5.43
CA PHE A 95 16.17 -4.44 6.46
C PHE A 95 17.47 -3.64 6.56
N ALA A 96 17.67 -2.66 5.71
CA ALA A 96 18.79 -1.73 5.72
C ALA A 96 18.42 -0.32 6.21
N ILE A 97 17.16 -0.08 6.62
CA ILE A 97 16.68 1.22 7.11
C ILE A 97 17.40 1.57 8.41
N PRO A 98 18.20 2.66 8.44
CA PRO A 98 19.06 3.00 9.57
C PRO A 98 18.29 3.22 10.88
N GLU A 99 17.14 3.87 10.81
CA GLU A 99 16.33 4.24 11.99
C GLU A 99 15.80 2.99 12.72
N PHE A 100 15.42 1.96 12.00
CA PHE A 100 14.99 0.69 12.61
C PHE A 100 16.17 -0.07 13.22
N ILE A 101 17.32 -0.04 12.54
CA ILE A 101 18.55 -0.64 13.04
C ILE A 101 18.98 0.06 14.32
N GLU A 102 19.01 1.39 14.34
CA GLU A 102 19.38 2.19 15.50
C GLU A 102 18.45 1.91 16.69
N ALA A 103 17.14 1.79 16.46
CA ALA A 103 16.18 1.45 17.52
C ALA A 103 16.52 0.10 18.18
N ILE A 104 16.82 -0.93 17.40
CA ILE A 104 17.19 -2.25 17.92
C ILE A 104 18.53 -2.20 18.65
N GLU A 105 19.56 -1.57 18.08
CA GLU A 105 20.87 -1.46 18.69
C GLU A 105 20.83 -0.62 19.99
N ASN A 106 19.98 0.40 20.05
CA ASN A 106 19.74 1.15 21.28
C ASN A 106 19.10 0.25 22.37
N CYS A 107 18.15 -0.61 22.01
CA CYS A 107 17.56 -1.57 22.95
C CYS A 107 18.63 -2.54 23.48
N LYS A 108 19.50 -3.07 22.63
CA LYS A 108 20.60 -3.94 23.04
C LYS A 108 21.56 -3.23 23.98
N LYS A 109 21.98 -2.01 23.61
CA LYS A 109 22.94 -1.21 24.41
C LYS A 109 22.45 -0.93 25.83
N HIS A 110 21.12 -0.71 25.99
CA HIS A 110 20.54 -0.34 27.27
C HIS A 110 19.83 -1.51 27.97
N ASN A 111 19.95 -2.74 27.45
CA ASN A 111 19.23 -3.93 27.93
C ASN A 111 17.73 -3.64 28.13
N SER A 112 17.12 -2.99 27.13
CA SER A 112 15.73 -2.56 27.12
C SER A 112 14.93 -3.31 26.06
N LYS A 113 13.61 -3.10 26.03
CA LYS A 113 12.66 -3.81 25.17
C LYS A 113 12.25 -2.94 23.99
N LEU A 114 12.02 -3.56 22.84
CA LEU A 114 11.44 -2.91 21.69
C LEU A 114 9.91 -3.05 21.72
N HIS A 115 9.20 -1.95 21.72
CA HIS A 115 7.74 -1.93 21.67
C HIS A 115 7.26 -1.51 20.29
N ILE A 116 6.40 -2.32 19.67
CA ILE A 116 5.78 -2.09 18.37
C ILE A 116 4.29 -1.93 18.59
N LEU A 117 3.71 -0.84 18.08
CA LEU A 117 2.28 -0.54 18.21
C LEU A 117 1.67 -0.40 16.82
N GLY A 118 0.50 -0.96 16.60
CA GLY A 118 -0.20 -0.80 15.33
C GLY A 118 -1.48 -1.61 15.21
N LEU A 119 -2.26 -1.31 14.17
CA LEU A 119 -3.46 -2.05 13.82
C LEU A 119 -3.09 -3.41 13.27
N LEU A 120 -3.74 -4.46 13.80
CA LEU A 120 -3.47 -5.85 13.43
C LEU A 120 -4.51 -6.37 12.45
N SER A 121 -4.28 -6.16 11.16
CA SER A 121 -5.10 -6.70 10.08
C SER A 121 -4.38 -6.65 8.73
N ASP A 122 -5.02 -7.14 7.69
CA ASP A 122 -4.58 -7.04 6.28
C ASP A 122 -5.35 -6.00 5.48
N GLY A 123 -6.15 -5.15 6.15
CA GLY A 123 -7.00 -4.14 5.51
C GLY A 123 -6.23 -3.12 4.67
N GLY A 124 -5.01 -2.79 5.05
CA GLY A 124 -4.09 -1.97 4.24
C GLY A 124 -4.40 -0.48 4.22
N VAL A 125 -5.37 -0.01 5.00
CA VAL A 125 -5.70 1.43 5.13
C VAL A 125 -4.80 2.09 6.16
N HIS A 126 -4.77 1.56 7.39
CA HIS A 126 -3.99 2.10 8.50
C HIS A 126 -2.66 1.36 8.70
N SER A 127 -2.65 0.06 8.44
CA SER A 127 -1.48 -0.81 8.53
C SER A 127 -1.68 -2.08 7.71
N HIS A 128 -0.66 -2.92 7.65
CA HIS A 128 -0.78 -4.25 7.07
C HIS A 128 0.06 -5.25 7.86
N ILE A 129 -0.54 -6.40 8.24
CA ILE A 129 0.10 -7.43 9.06
C ILE A 129 1.45 -7.91 8.50
N ARG A 130 1.62 -7.93 7.17
CA ARG A 130 2.90 -8.27 6.53
C ARG A 130 4.03 -7.32 6.90
N HIS A 131 3.72 -6.04 7.14
CA HIS A 131 4.72 -5.05 7.55
C HIS A 131 5.20 -5.32 8.99
N LEU A 132 4.28 -5.74 9.89
CA LEU A 132 4.65 -6.21 11.20
C LEU A 132 5.56 -7.45 11.14
N TYR A 133 5.26 -8.40 10.23
CA TYR A 133 6.15 -9.54 10.00
C TYR A 133 7.54 -9.13 9.51
N GLY A 134 7.62 -8.06 8.71
CA GLY A 134 8.90 -7.45 8.33
C GLY A 134 9.70 -6.94 9.52
N LEU A 135 9.03 -6.26 10.48
CA LEU A 135 9.69 -5.78 11.71
C LEU A 135 10.17 -6.93 12.61
N LEU A 136 9.36 -7.99 12.75
CA LEU A 136 9.79 -9.19 13.47
C LEU A 136 10.98 -9.89 12.79
N GLU A 137 10.98 -9.95 11.46
CA GLU A 137 12.10 -10.46 10.68
C GLU A 137 13.36 -9.61 10.85
N MET A 138 13.22 -8.28 10.88
CA MET A 138 14.31 -7.34 11.15
C MET A 138 14.96 -7.63 12.51
N ALA A 139 14.14 -7.77 13.56
CA ALA A 139 14.61 -8.08 14.91
C ALA A 139 15.35 -9.44 14.93
N LYS A 140 14.79 -10.47 14.27
CA LYS A 140 15.43 -11.78 14.13
C LYS A 140 16.80 -11.70 13.45
N ARG A 141 16.92 -10.97 12.34
CA ARG A 141 18.18 -10.77 11.61
C ARG A 141 19.24 -10.06 12.43
N ARG A 142 18.82 -9.36 13.49
CA ARG A 142 19.67 -8.64 14.43
C ARG A 142 19.87 -9.38 15.75
N ASP A 143 19.47 -10.66 15.85
CA ASP A 143 19.54 -11.45 17.07
C ASP A 143 18.96 -10.73 18.29
N PHE A 144 17.74 -10.14 18.11
CA PHE A 144 17.03 -9.41 19.16
C PHE A 144 15.64 -10.00 19.36
N GLU A 145 15.41 -10.61 20.53
CA GLU A 145 14.17 -11.36 20.83
C GLU A 145 13.17 -10.56 21.69
N ASP A 146 13.63 -9.57 22.45
CA ASP A 146 12.84 -8.80 23.40
C ASP A 146 11.94 -7.75 22.73
N VAL A 147 11.07 -8.24 21.84
CA VAL A 147 10.08 -7.44 21.09
C VAL A 147 8.70 -7.63 21.71
N TYR A 148 7.99 -6.53 21.96
CA TYR A 148 6.65 -6.50 22.54
C TYR A 148 5.68 -5.81 21.59
N VAL A 149 4.67 -6.52 21.10
CA VAL A 149 3.68 -6.01 20.17
C VAL A 149 2.39 -5.63 20.90
N HIS A 150 1.98 -4.40 20.73
CA HIS A 150 0.70 -3.86 21.20
C HIS A 150 -0.26 -3.82 20.02
N CYS A 151 -1.17 -4.79 19.96
CA CYS A 151 -2.07 -4.96 18.85
C CYS A 151 -3.34 -4.12 19.05
N PHE A 152 -3.62 -3.25 18.09
CA PHE A 152 -4.94 -2.63 17.97
C PHE A 152 -5.77 -3.50 17.03
N LEU A 153 -6.89 -4.03 17.53
CA LEU A 153 -7.75 -4.90 16.76
C LEU A 153 -8.58 -4.08 15.79
N ASP A 154 -8.68 -4.57 14.57
CA ASP A 154 -9.49 -3.98 13.51
C ASP A 154 -10.97 -4.39 13.69
N GLY A 155 -11.79 -4.06 12.75
CA GLY A 155 -13.24 -4.28 12.71
C GLY A 155 -13.90 -3.16 11.90
N ARG A 156 -13.07 -2.28 11.33
CA ARG A 156 -13.47 -1.17 10.46
C ARG A 156 -13.07 -1.43 9.00
N ASP A 157 -11.79 -1.76 8.76
CA ASP A 157 -11.26 -2.04 7.41
C ASP A 157 -11.42 -3.53 7.05
N THR A 158 -11.61 -4.36 8.08
CA THR A 158 -11.85 -5.81 7.98
C THR A 158 -13.10 -6.19 8.77
N PRO A 159 -13.69 -7.39 8.53
CA PRO A 159 -14.89 -7.81 9.24
C PRO A 159 -14.71 -7.77 10.76
N PRO A 160 -15.72 -7.31 11.54
CA PRO A 160 -15.60 -7.15 13.00
C PRO A 160 -15.20 -8.40 13.76
N ALA A 161 -15.51 -9.60 13.25
CA ALA A 161 -15.19 -10.89 13.90
C ALA A 161 -13.87 -11.50 13.43
N SER A 162 -13.04 -10.77 12.63
CA SER A 162 -11.80 -11.33 12.05
C SER A 162 -10.57 -11.27 12.96
N ALA A 163 -10.65 -10.55 14.07
CA ALA A 163 -9.51 -10.26 14.95
C ALA A 163 -8.79 -11.52 15.46
N GLU A 164 -9.54 -12.57 15.87
CA GLU A 164 -8.99 -13.84 16.36
C GLU A 164 -8.06 -14.49 15.33
N GLY A 165 -8.45 -14.46 14.04
CA GLY A 165 -7.65 -15.00 12.96
C GLY A 165 -6.31 -14.26 12.80
N TYR A 166 -6.27 -12.95 12.93
CA TYR A 166 -5.02 -12.17 12.86
C TYR A 166 -4.14 -12.35 14.09
N ILE A 167 -4.72 -12.49 15.29
CA ILE A 167 -3.98 -12.80 16.51
C ILE A 167 -3.28 -14.15 16.34
N THR A 168 -4.02 -15.18 15.93
CA THR A 168 -3.47 -16.53 15.69
C THR A 168 -2.33 -16.50 14.68
N GLN A 169 -2.51 -15.82 13.53
CA GLN A 169 -1.45 -15.66 12.52
C GLN A 169 -0.20 -14.98 13.09
N LEU A 170 -0.37 -13.97 13.93
CA LEU A 170 0.74 -13.27 14.56
C LEU A 170 1.48 -14.17 15.55
N GLU A 171 0.77 -14.91 16.40
CA GLU A 171 1.36 -15.85 17.35
C GLU A 171 2.15 -16.96 16.64
N GLU A 172 1.59 -17.53 15.58
CA GLU A 172 2.27 -18.52 14.74
C GLU A 172 3.56 -17.94 14.14
N LYS A 173 3.50 -16.70 13.62
CA LYS A 173 4.66 -16.03 13.05
C LYS A 173 5.74 -15.71 14.09
N MET A 174 5.36 -15.29 15.28
CA MET A 174 6.28 -15.07 16.40
C MET A 174 6.95 -16.37 16.84
N LYS A 175 6.18 -17.46 16.91
CA LYS A 175 6.69 -18.80 17.23
C LYS A 175 7.66 -19.32 16.17
N GLU A 176 7.32 -19.18 14.87
CA GLU A 176 8.19 -19.53 13.75
C GLU A 176 9.53 -18.80 13.82
N LYS A 177 9.49 -17.51 14.07
CA LYS A 177 10.69 -16.66 14.10
C LYS A 177 11.43 -16.70 15.44
N LYS A 178 10.78 -17.18 16.49
CA LYS A 178 11.26 -17.15 17.88
C LYS A 178 11.56 -15.72 18.37
N VAL A 179 10.76 -14.76 17.93
CA VAL A 179 10.90 -13.34 18.24
C VAL A 179 9.56 -12.76 18.63
N GLY A 180 9.56 -12.02 19.74
CA GLY A 180 8.46 -11.18 20.17
C GLY A 180 7.38 -11.89 20.97
N LYS A 181 6.55 -11.07 21.61
CA LYS A 181 5.36 -11.46 22.39
C LYS A 181 4.28 -10.42 22.20
N ILE A 182 3.02 -10.83 22.22
CA ILE A 182 1.90 -9.90 22.32
C ILE A 182 1.88 -9.34 23.75
N ALA A 183 1.99 -8.02 23.88
CA ALA A 183 2.03 -7.33 25.16
C ALA A 183 0.63 -6.83 25.59
N SER A 184 -0.16 -6.37 24.64
CA SER A 184 -1.53 -5.92 24.90
C SER A 184 -2.40 -6.06 23.66
N LEU A 185 -3.70 -6.21 23.91
CA LEU A 185 -4.75 -6.14 22.89
C LEU A 185 -5.63 -4.94 23.22
N SER A 186 -5.96 -4.15 22.21
CA SER A 186 -6.85 -3.01 22.32
C SER A 186 -7.71 -2.89 21.07
N LEU A 187 -8.58 -1.90 21.00
CA LEU A 187 -9.46 -1.68 19.87
C LEU A 187 -8.98 -0.50 19.03
N ILE A 188 -9.40 -0.46 17.77
CA ILE A 188 -9.09 0.62 16.81
C ILE A 188 -9.47 2.02 17.35
N HIS A 189 -10.43 2.12 18.24
CA HIS A 189 -10.87 3.37 18.86
C HIS A 189 -9.77 4.15 19.61
N ILE A 190 -8.65 3.51 19.91
CA ILE A 190 -7.49 4.21 20.49
C ILE A 190 -6.84 5.12 19.44
N SER A 191 -6.77 4.67 18.19
CA SER A 191 -6.19 5.42 17.07
C SER A 191 -7.23 6.28 16.34
N GLU A 192 -8.50 5.88 16.37
CA GLU A 192 -9.64 6.59 15.78
C GLU A 192 -10.78 6.71 16.78
N PRO A 193 -10.74 7.69 17.70
CA PRO A 193 -11.78 7.85 18.71
C PRO A 193 -13.12 8.16 18.04
N THR A 194 -14.10 7.29 18.30
CA THR A 194 -15.49 7.49 17.90
C THR A 194 -16.09 8.58 18.78
N ARG A 195 -16.91 9.48 18.25
CA ARG A 195 -17.67 10.42 19.06
C ARG A 195 -18.64 9.66 19.95
N LEU A 196 -18.65 9.97 21.25
CA LEU A 196 -19.51 9.30 22.26
C LEU A 196 -21.02 9.52 22.03
N ASP A 197 -21.40 10.44 21.17
CA ASP A 197 -22.77 10.78 20.82
C ASP A 197 -23.47 9.79 19.88
N VAL A 198 -22.78 8.72 19.46
CA VAL A 198 -23.35 7.65 18.59
C VAL A 198 -23.76 6.41 19.37
N ILE A 199 -23.57 6.39 20.69
CA ILE A 199 -23.96 5.28 21.57
C ILE A 199 -25.11 5.75 22.47
N SER A 200 -26.25 6.07 21.87
CA SER A 200 -27.52 6.26 22.59
C SER A 200 -28.61 5.42 21.92
#